data_a8ecc2298e25ca3c53fa9c33cac4c891
#
_entry.id   a8ecc2298e25ca3c53fa9c33cac4c891
#
_cell.length_a   1.000
_cell.length_b   1.000
_cell.length_c   1.000
_cell.angle_alpha   90.00
_cell.angle_beta   90.00
_cell.angle_gamma   90.00
#
_symmetry.space_group_name_H-M   'P 1'
#
loop_
_entity.id
_entity.type
_entity.pdbx_description
1 polymer ?
#
loop_
_entity_poly.entity_id
_entity_poly.type
_entity_poly.pdbx_seq_one_letter_code
_entity_poly.pdbx_strand_id
1 'polypeptide(L)'
;MKVNTLPLVYSCSGCSSAAQLANALALRLTREGLAEMSCVAGVGGGVPALLGRARQPRPKITLDGCALGCARACLEREHIDVTVSVDLSRHGVRKRRDGSLIDPDEAERVWDAVIIPALAAANAGVSA
;
A
#
# COMPACT_ATOMS: atom_id res chain seq x y z
N MET A 1 13.25 -17.32 8.27
CA MET A 1 12.06 -16.47 8.41
C MET A 1 10.98 -16.90 7.44
N LYS A 2 9.74 -16.83 7.88
CA LYS A 2 8.61 -17.25 7.05
C LYS A 2 8.02 -16.04 6.36
N VAL A 3 8.25 -15.91 5.07
CA VAL A 3 7.75 -14.78 4.28
C VAL A 3 6.23 -14.66 4.34
N ASN A 4 5.53 -15.79 4.42
CA ASN A 4 4.08 -15.82 4.44
C ASN A 4 3.45 -15.29 5.75
N THR A 5 4.27 -14.91 6.75
CA THR A 5 3.78 -14.26 7.96
C THR A 5 3.85 -12.74 7.88
N LEU A 6 4.55 -12.21 6.88
CA LEU A 6 4.64 -10.77 6.69
C LEU A 6 3.29 -10.21 6.21
N PRO A 7 2.98 -8.95 6.54
CA PRO A 7 1.84 -8.29 5.93
C PRO A 7 1.98 -8.24 4.41
N LEU A 8 0.86 -8.32 3.71
CA LEU A 8 0.82 -8.00 2.28
C LEU A 8 0.60 -6.50 2.14
N VAL A 9 1.31 -5.87 1.21
CA VAL A 9 1.12 -4.47 0.92
C VAL A 9 0.69 -4.28 -0.53
N TYR A 10 -0.29 -3.42 -0.73
CA TYR A 10 -0.82 -3.04 -2.03
C TYR A 10 -0.75 -1.53 -2.17
N SER A 11 -0.27 -1.05 -3.27
CA SER A 11 -0.22 0.39 -3.53
C SER A 11 -1.04 0.72 -4.76
N CYS A 12 -1.60 1.92 -4.80
CA CYS A 12 -2.12 2.44 -6.04
C CYS A 12 -0.95 2.73 -6.99
N SER A 13 -1.27 2.93 -8.24
CA SER A 13 -0.30 3.21 -9.28
C SER A 13 -0.94 4.16 -10.27
N GLY A 14 -0.13 4.77 -11.09
CA GLY A 14 -0.64 5.63 -12.15
C GLY A 14 0.18 6.89 -12.34
N CYS A 15 -0.44 7.88 -13.00
CA CYS A 15 0.27 9.05 -13.49
C CYS A 15 0.57 10.11 -12.43
N SER A 16 -0.09 10.06 -11.27
CA SER A 16 0.12 11.10 -10.25
C SER A 16 1.40 10.86 -9.46
N SER A 17 2.03 11.95 -9.00
CA SER A 17 3.19 11.87 -8.13
C SER A 17 2.88 11.15 -6.82
N ALA A 18 1.66 11.34 -6.29
CA ALA A 18 1.23 10.67 -5.07
C ALA A 18 1.12 9.16 -5.26
N ALA A 19 0.62 8.69 -6.41
CA ALA A 19 0.57 7.27 -6.74
C ALA A 19 1.97 6.68 -6.86
N GLN A 20 2.89 7.40 -7.49
CA GLN A 20 4.27 6.96 -7.61
C GLN A 20 4.95 6.88 -6.24
N LEU A 21 4.65 7.83 -5.36
CA LEU A 21 5.15 7.78 -3.98
C LEU A 21 4.61 6.56 -3.24
N ALA A 22 3.31 6.29 -3.34
CA ALA A 22 2.72 5.11 -2.71
C ALA A 22 3.42 3.83 -3.18
N ASN A 23 3.65 3.72 -4.50
CA ASN A 23 4.34 2.57 -5.07
C ASN A 23 5.77 2.45 -4.56
N ALA A 24 6.50 3.57 -4.50
CA ALA A 24 7.88 3.57 -4.00
C ALA A 24 7.96 3.14 -2.53
N LEU A 25 7.01 3.57 -1.71
CA LEU A 25 6.97 3.18 -0.29
C LEU A 25 6.66 1.68 -0.13
N ALA A 26 5.77 1.13 -0.94
CA ALA A 26 5.48 -0.29 -0.92
C ALA A 26 6.70 -1.11 -1.35
N LEU A 27 7.41 -0.65 -2.37
CA LEU A 27 8.66 -1.31 -2.80
C LEU A 27 9.71 -1.27 -1.70
N ARG A 28 9.80 -0.17 -0.97
CA ARG A 28 10.75 -0.07 0.14
C ARG A 28 10.43 -1.05 1.25
N LEU A 29 9.16 -1.20 1.61
CA LEU A 29 8.74 -2.21 2.59
C LEU A 29 9.19 -3.60 2.17
N THR A 30 9.08 -3.91 0.88
CA THR A 30 9.49 -5.21 0.33
C THR A 30 11.01 -5.37 0.37
N ARG A 31 11.75 -4.36 -0.09
CA ARG A 31 13.22 -4.41 -0.10
C ARG A 31 13.81 -4.61 1.30
N GLU A 32 13.17 -4.01 2.30
CA GLU A 32 13.66 -4.10 3.67
C GLU A 32 13.13 -5.33 4.41
N GLY A 33 12.35 -6.17 3.73
CA GLY A 33 11.84 -7.42 4.31
C GLY A 33 10.76 -7.21 5.37
N LEU A 34 10.07 -6.08 5.36
CA LEU A 34 9.09 -5.71 6.37
C LEU A 34 7.66 -6.08 5.97
N ALA A 35 7.40 -6.18 4.67
CA ALA A 35 6.12 -6.61 4.11
C ALA A 35 6.38 -7.25 2.75
N GLU A 36 5.37 -7.90 2.20
CA GLU A 36 5.45 -8.45 0.84
C GLU A 36 4.48 -7.69 -0.05
N MET A 37 5.01 -7.03 -1.09
CA MET A 37 4.16 -6.34 -2.05
C MET A 37 3.55 -7.34 -3.02
N SER A 38 2.27 -7.22 -3.27
CA SER A 38 1.59 -7.99 -4.31
C SER A 38 0.96 -7.05 -5.33
N CYS A 39 0.35 -7.60 -6.36
CA CYS A 39 -0.10 -6.86 -7.52
C CYS A 39 -1.56 -6.41 -7.37
N VAL A 40 -1.78 -5.14 -7.11
CA VAL A 40 -3.12 -4.60 -6.98
C VAL A 40 -3.89 -4.68 -8.30
N ALA A 41 -3.21 -4.52 -9.43
CA ALA A 41 -3.86 -4.64 -10.74
C ALA A 41 -4.43 -6.03 -10.97
N GLY A 42 -3.73 -7.07 -10.49
CA GLY A 42 -4.23 -8.43 -10.58
C GLY A 42 -5.45 -8.68 -9.70
N VAL A 43 -5.48 -8.07 -8.52
CA VAL A 43 -6.67 -8.14 -7.66
C VAL A 43 -7.84 -7.43 -8.33
N GLY A 44 -7.62 -6.21 -8.81
CA GLY A 44 -8.67 -5.44 -9.50
C GLY A 44 -9.14 -6.09 -10.79
N GLY A 45 -8.26 -6.82 -11.47
CA GLY A 45 -8.58 -7.54 -12.71
C GLY A 45 -9.15 -8.93 -12.50
N GLY A 46 -9.25 -9.40 -11.25
CA GLY A 46 -9.81 -10.72 -10.95
C GLY A 46 -8.90 -11.89 -11.33
N VAL A 47 -7.57 -11.68 -11.33
CA VAL A 47 -6.62 -12.74 -11.68
C VAL A 47 -6.58 -13.78 -10.56
N PRO A 48 -6.93 -15.07 -10.82
CA PRO A 48 -7.12 -16.05 -9.76
C PRO A 48 -5.93 -16.23 -8.81
N ALA A 49 -4.72 -16.30 -9.33
CA ALA A 49 -3.52 -16.48 -8.50
C ALA A 49 -3.32 -15.32 -7.54
N LEU A 50 -3.61 -14.10 -7.98
CA LEU A 50 -3.43 -12.90 -7.16
C LEU A 50 -4.57 -12.71 -6.17
N LEU A 51 -5.78 -13.13 -6.53
CA LEU A 51 -6.89 -13.19 -5.57
C LEU A 51 -6.61 -14.21 -4.47
N GLY A 52 -6.08 -15.38 -4.84
CA GLY A 52 -5.72 -16.40 -3.87
C GLY A 52 -4.69 -15.91 -2.87
N ARG A 53 -3.69 -15.17 -3.33
CA ARG A 53 -2.68 -14.58 -2.44
C ARG A 53 -3.32 -13.54 -1.51
N ALA A 54 -4.18 -12.69 -2.05
CA ALA A 54 -4.83 -11.64 -1.26
C ALA A 54 -5.76 -12.21 -0.19
N ARG A 55 -6.26 -13.42 -0.39
CA ARG A 55 -7.15 -14.07 0.57
C ARG A 55 -6.42 -14.89 1.64
N GLN A 56 -5.09 -14.90 1.61
CA GLN A 56 -4.34 -15.55 2.69
C GLN A 56 -4.61 -14.82 4.02
N PRO A 57 -4.58 -15.56 5.15
CA PRO A 57 -4.88 -14.96 6.46
C PRO A 57 -3.67 -14.17 6.99
N ARG A 58 -3.32 -13.12 6.30
CA ARG A 58 -2.19 -12.22 6.59
C ARG A 58 -2.74 -10.81 6.70
N PRO A 59 -2.14 -9.95 7.53
CA PRO A 59 -2.52 -8.55 7.53
C PRO A 59 -2.33 -7.93 6.15
N LYS A 60 -3.20 -7.00 5.78
CA LYS A 60 -3.13 -6.31 4.49
C LYS A 60 -3.08 -4.82 4.72
N ILE A 61 -2.13 -4.19 4.07
CA ILE A 61 -1.93 -2.74 4.11
C ILE A 61 -2.21 -2.21 2.70
N THR A 62 -3.04 -1.18 2.59
CA THR A 62 -3.20 -0.47 1.31
C THR A 62 -2.61 0.92 1.44
N LEU A 63 -1.82 1.32 0.43
CA LEU A 63 -1.23 2.64 0.32
C LEU A 63 -1.82 3.33 -0.89
N ASP A 64 -2.65 4.32 -0.64
CA ASP A 64 -3.28 5.10 -1.70
C ASP A 64 -2.74 6.53 -1.67
N GLY A 65 -2.44 7.07 -2.84
CA GLY A 65 -1.89 8.42 -2.97
C GLY A 65 -2.91 9.51 -2.71
N CYS A 66 -4.20 9.21 -2.89
CA CYS A 66 -5.25 10.20 -2.71
C CYS A 66 -6.54 9.56 -2.21
N ALA A 67 -7.53 10.42 -1.93
CA ALA A 67 -8.79 10.02 -1.33
C ALA A 67 -9.64 9.08 -2.20
N LEU A 68 -9.31 8.91 -3.48
CA LEU A 68 -10.00 7.94 -4.32
C LEU A 68 -9.84 6.52 -3.80
N GLY A 69 -8.72 6.21 -3.15
CA GLY A 69 -8.53 4.92 -2.49
C GLY A 69 -8.57 3.74 -3.45
N CYS A 70 -7.90 3.86 -4.60
CA CYS A 70 -7.99 2.83 -5.65
C CYS A 70 -7.50 1.45 -5.20
N ALA A 71 -6.41 1.39 -4.46
CA ALA A 71 -5.89 0.10 -3.97
C ALA A 71 -6.86 -0.52 -2.96
N ARG A 72 -7.33 0.28 -2.01
CA ARG A 72 -8.33 -0.18 -1.05
C ARG A 72 -9.60 -0.65 -1.76
N ALA A 73 -10.06 0.11 -2.74
CA ALA A 73 -11.26 -0.24 -3.50
C ALA A 73 -11.13 -1.58 -4.23
N CYS A 74 -9.94 -1.88 -4.78
CA CYS A 74 -9.70 -3.16 -5.44
C CYS A 74 -9.89 -4.33 -4.48
N LEU A 75 -9.36 -4.24 -3.27
CA LEU A 75 -9.49 -5.31 -2.29
C LEU A 75 -10.92 -5.40 -1.77
N GLU A 76 -11.53 -4.26 -1.45
CA GLU A 76 -12.90 -4.24 -0.91
C GLU A 76 -13.92 -4.78 -1.91
N ARG A 77 -13.73 -4.53 -3.19
CA ARG A 77 -14.60 -5.07 -4.24
C ARG A 77 -14.63 -6.60 -4.20
N GLU A 78 -13.50 -7.23 -3.84
CA GLU A 78 -13.38 -8.67 -3.76
C GLU A 78 -13.68 -9.21 -2.37
N HIS A 79 -14.21 -8.38 -1.48
CA HIS A 79 -14.53 -8.72 -0.08
C HIS A 79 -13.30 -9.19 0.70
N ILE A 80 -12.15 -8.60 0.41
CA ILE A 80 -10.90 -8.87 1.10
C ILE A 80 -10.70 -7.81 2.17
N ASP A 81 -10.52 -8.24 3.43
CA ASP A 81 -10.36 -7.31 4.54
C ASP A 81 -9.01 -6.62 4.49
N VAL A 82 -9.03 -5.30 4.65
CA VAL A 82 -7.83 -4.47 4.74
C VAL A 82 -7.58 -4.16 6.21
N THR A 83 -6.41 -4.51 6.71
CA THR A 83 -6.06 -4.27 8.11
C THR A 83 -5.76 -2.80 8.36
N VAL A 84 -4.93 -2.20 7.51
CA VAL A 84 -4.58 -0.77 7.61
C VAL A 84 -4.68 -0.15 6.22
N SER A 85 -5.44 0.92 6.12
CA SER A 85 -5.59 1.67 4.88
C SER A 85 -4.99 3.06 5.07
N VAL A 86 -4.02 3.41 4.21
CA VAL A 86 -3.34 4.70 4.26
C VAL A 86 -3.75 5.52 3.05
N ASP A 87 -4.20 6.74 3.29
CA ASP A 87 -4.45 7.75 2.26
C ASP A 87 -3.40 8.85 2.45
N LEU A 88 -2.42 8.91 1.55
CA LEU A 88 -1.31 9.85 1.68
C LEU A 88 -1.74 11.31 1.63
N SER A 89 -2.88 11.61 1.00
CA SER A 89 -3.37 12.98 0.94
C SER A 89 -3.74 13.52 2.33
N ARG A 90 -4.01 12.65 3.28
CA ARG A 90 -4.30 13.03 4.67
C ARG A 90 -3.04 13.32 5.48
N HIS A 91 -1.88 13.11 4.88
CA HIS A 91 -0.57 13.27 5.53
C HIS A 91 0.30 14.30 4.80
N GLY A 92 -0.34 15.28 4.16
CA GLY A 92 0.33 16.39 3.53
C GLY A 92 0.94 16.09 2.17
N VAL A 93 0.66 14.94 1.57
CA VAL A 93 1.16 14.61 0.24
C VAL A 93 0.25 15.23 -0.82
N ARG A 94 0.85 16.05 -1.69
CA ARG A 94 0.12 16.71 -2.76
C ARG A 94 0.21 15.91 -4.04
N LYS A 95 -0.92 15.79 -4.73
CA LYS A 95 -1.02 15.04 -5.97
C LYS A 95 -0.71 15.97 -7.16
N ARG A 96 0.33 15.64 -7.91
CA ARG A 96 0.69 16.32 -9.16
C ARG A 96 0.55 15.34 -10.31
N ARG A 97 0.07 15.82 -11.45
CA ARG A 97 -0.18 15.00 -12.64
C ARG A 97 0.67 15.42 -13.84
N ASP A 98 1.78 16.07 -13.58
CA ASP A 98 2.65 16.62 -14.62
C ASP A 98 3.86 15.76 -14.93
N GLY A 99 3.89 14.53 -14.43
CA GLY A 99 5.02 13.63 -14.60
C GLY A 99 6.19 13.92 -13.66
N SER A 100 5.99 14.76 -12.65
CA SER A 100 7.05 15.07 -11.69
C SER A 100 7.54 13.81 -10.99
N LEU A 101 8.84 13.78 -10.71
CA LEU A 101 9.44 12.73 -9.89
C LEU A 101 9.02 12.90 -8.43
N ILE A 102 9.08 11.80 -7.68
CA ILE A 102 8.82 11.86 -6.25
C ILE A 102 9.94 12.66 -5.57
N ASP A 103 9.56 13.37 -4.50
CA ASP A 103 10.51 14.14 -3.68
C ASP A 103 11.12 13.19 -2.63
N PRO A 104 12.45 12.97 -2.62
CA PRO A 104 13.08 12.08 -1.65
C PRO A 104 12.86 12.50 -0.20
N ASP A 105 12.83 13.80 0.08
CA ASP A 105 12.62 14.28 1.44
C ASP A 105 11.18 14.01 1.90
N GLU A 106 10.21 14.20 1.03
CA GLU A 106 8.83 13.85 1.31
C GLU A 106 8.69 12.35 1.53
N ALA A 107 9.36 11.53 0.71
CA ALA A 107 9.33 10.09 0.86
C ALA A 107 9.87 9.65 2.23
N GLU A 108 10.98 10.24 2.69
CA GLU A 108 11.54 9.93 4.00
C GLU A 108 10.62 10.38 5.14
N ARG A 109 10.05 11.57 5.03
CA ARG A 109 9.11 12.07 6.03
C ARG A 109 7.91 11.15 6.17
N VAL A 110 7.32 10.75 5.03
CA VAL A 110 6.15 9.88 5.03
C VAL A 110 6.50 8.48 5.53
N TRP A 111 7.68 7.98 5.15
CA TRP A 111 8.14 6.69 5.64
C TRP A 111 8.16 6.66 7.17
N ASP A 112 8.83 7.65 7.78
CA ASP A 112 8.97 7.69 9.24
C ASP A 112 7.66 7.98 9.96
N ALA A 113 6.88 8.94 9.47
CA ALA A 113 5.71 9.43 10.18
C ALA A 113 4.45 8.62 9.90
N VAL A 114 4.36 7.93 8.76
CA VAL A 114 3.14 7.28 8.31
C VAL A 114 3.32 5.78 8.10
N ILE A 115 4.34 5.39 7.34
CA ILE A 115 4.49 3.99 6.92
C ILE A 115 4.93 3.09 8.07
N ILE A 116 5.93 3.50 8.84
CA ILE A 116 6.40 2.70 9.98
C ILE A 116 5.29 2.51 11.03
N PRO A 117 4.53 3.56 11.41
CA PRO A 117 3.40 3.35 12.31
C PRO A 117 2.30 2.47 11.70
N ALA A 118 2.03 2.58 10.41
CA ALA A 118 1.04 1.73 9.73
C ALA A 118 1.48 0.26 9.76
N LEU A 119 2.76 0.00 9.53
CA LEU A 119 3.31 -1.35 9.59
C LEU A 119 3.14 -1.94 10.99
N ALA A 120 3.44 -1.16 12.03
CA ALA A 120 3.28 -1.59 13.41
C ALA A 120 1.81 -1.93 13.71
N ALA A 121 0.88 -1.09 13.24
CA ALA A 121 -0.55 -1.33 13.41
C ALA A 121 -0.99 -2.62 12.72
N ALA A 122 -0.51 -2.87 11.51
CA ALA A 122 -0.82 -4.08 10.77
C ALA A 122 -0.32 -5.32 11.50
N ASN A 123 0.90 -5.29 12.01
CA ASN A 123 1.50 -6.41 12.75
C ASN A 123 0.76 -6.67 14.07
N ALA A 124 0.16 -5.65 14.66
CA ALA A 124 -0.65 -5.79 15.86
C ALA A 124 -2.09 -6.22 15.54
N GLY A 125 -2.47 -6.29 14.25
CA GLY A 125 -3.83 -6.60 13.84
C GLY A 125 -4.83 -5.48 14.12
N VAL A 126 -4.35 -4.24 14.24
CA VAL A 126 -5.19 -3.09 14.56
C VAL A 126 -5.60 -2.40 13.26
N SER A 127 -6.92 -2.29 13.06
CA SER A 127 -7.47 -1.53 11.92
C SER A 127 -7.25 -0.04 12.15
N ALA A 128 -6.95 0.66 11.07
CA ALA A 128 -6.73 2.11 11.12
C ALA A 128 -7.65 2.84 10.16
#